data_0b4f66eba1b70fbcfdb8f60e553a499a
#
_entry.id   0b4f66eba1b70fbcfdb8f60e553a499a
#
_cell.length_a   1.000
_cell.length_b   1.000
_cell.length_c   1.000
_cell.angle_alpha   90.00
_cell.angle_beta   90.00
_cell.angle_gamma   90.00
#
_symmetry.space_group_name_H-M   'P 1'
#
loop_
_entity.id
_entity.type
_entity.pdbx_description
1 polymer ?
#
loop_
_entity_poly.entity_id
_entity_poly.type
_entity_poly.pdbx_seq_one_letter_code
_entity_poly.pdbx_strand_id
1 'polypeptide(L)'
;PAGPSYRITLRKRNLKQNNELQDISFNYVPGKDSADVLARELVEADLLDGCDLLLVAHNMSELISNPAARERVFPLNSPPAPGQVPVESELHGYAKVLIRLVGSPVP
;
A
#
# COMPACT_ATOMS: atom_id res chain seq x y z
N PRO A 1 14.60 -23.10 6.18
CA PRO A 1 14.60 -22.25 5.02
C PRO A 1 13.47 -21.23 5.10
N ALA A 2 13.77 -20.04 4.65
CA ALA A 2 12.79 -19.00 4.65
C ALA A 2 11.74 -19.27 3.58
N GLY A 3 10.49 -18.99 3.89
CA GLY A 3 9.43 -19.05 2.91
C GLY A 3 9.58 -17.93 1.89
N PRO A 4 8.65 -17.83 0.94
CA PRO A 4 8.69 -16.78 -0.04
C PRO A 4 8.57 -15.40 0.61
N SER A 5 9.23 -14.42 0.05
CA SER A 5 9.07 -13.04 0.46
C SER A 5 8.53 -12.22 -0.69
N TYR A 6 7.80 -11.18 -0.33
CA TYR A 6 7.16 -10.30 -1.30
C TYR A 6 7.61 -8.88 -1.10
N ARG A 7 7.57 -8.11 -2.18
CA ARG A 7 7.73 -6.68 -2.11
C ARG A 7 6.37 -6.04 -2.32
N ILE A 8 5.96 -5.25 -1.34
CA ILE A 8 4.69 -4.52 -1.41
C ILE A 8 5.01 -3.06 -1.61
N THR A 9 4.31 -2.43 -2.53
CA THR A 9 4.45 -1.00 -2.79
C THR A 9 3.10 -0.34 -2.62
N LEU A 10 3.06 0.70 -1.81
CA LEU A 10 1.90 1.57 -1.70
C LEU A 10 2.18 2.82 -2.53
N ARG A 11 1.32 3.06 -3.52
CA ARG A 11 1.43 4.24 -4.39
C ARG A 11 0.27 5.17 -4.11
N LYS A 12 0.58 6.40 -3.75
CA LYS A 12 -0.43 7.42 -3.48
C LYS A 12 0.17 8.81 -3.63
N ARG A 13 -0.68 9.80 -3.73
CA ARG A 13 -0.21 11.16 -3.80
C ARG A 13 0.15 11.67 -2.43
N ASN A 14 1.22 12.47 -2.36
CA ASN A 14 1.67 13.07 -1.12
C ASN A 14 1.35 14.56 -1.14
N LEU A 15 0.35 14.96 -0.35
CA LEU A 15 -0.09 16.36 -0.29
C LEU A 15 1.00 17.28 0.25
N LYS A 16 1.91 16.75 1.06
CA LYS A 16 3.02 17.53 1.63
C LYS A 16 4.14 17.78 0.64
N GLN A 17 4.12 17.08 -0.50
CA GLN A 17 5.14 17.22 -1.54
C GLN A 17 4.49 17.50 -2.88
N ASN A 18 3.78 18.62 -2.94
CA ASN A 18 3.17 19.14 -4.17
C ASN A 18 2.19 18.15 -4.83
N ASN A 19 1.56 17.30 -4.03
CA ASN A 19 0.61 16.30 -4.53
C ASN A 19 1.20 15.35 -5.57
N GLU A 20 2.51 15.11 -5.49
CA GLU A 20 3.18 14.18 -6.40
C GLU A 20 2.90 12.72 -6.01
N LEU A 21 2.94 11.84 -7.00
CA LEU A 21 2.84 10.41 -6.75
C LEU A 21 4.08 9.93 -6.03
N GLN A 22 3.86 9.14 -5.00
CA GLN A 22 4.94 8.59 -4.17
C GLN A 22 4.76 7.09 -4.05
N ASP A 23 5.86 6.36 -4.21
CA ASP A 23 5.90 4.92 -4.00
C ASP A 23 6.60 4.64 -2.69
N ILE A 24 5.92 3.90 -1.81
CA ILE A 24 6.48 3.46 -0.54
C ILE A 24 6.57 1.95 -0.60
N SER A 25 7.79 1.43 -0.59
CA SER A 25 8.01 -0.01 -0.76
C SER A 25 8.58 -0.62 0.52
N PHE A 26 8.16 -1.84 0.80
CA PHE A 26 8.65 -2.59 1.96
C PHE A 26 8.55 -4.08 1.67
N ASN A 27 9.33 -4.86 2.41
CA ASN A 27 9.30 -6.31 2.29
C ASN A 27 8.21 -6.89 3.18
N TYR A 28 7.61 -7.98 2.71
CA TYR A 28 6.63 -8.73 3.47
C TYR A 28 7.01 -10.20 3.51
N VAL A 29 7.11 -10.76 4.70
CA VAL A 29 7.41 -12.18 4.91
C VAL A 29 6.20 -12.83 5.56
N PRO A 30 5.49 -13.74 4.84
CA PRO A 30 4.34 -14.43 5.42
C PRO A 30 4.71 -15.16 6.72
N GLY A 31 3.82 -15.06 7.70
CA GLY A 31 4.05 -15.69 9.00
C GLY A 31 4.87 -14.84 9.95
N LYS A 32 5.60 -13.84 9.46
CA LYS A 32 6.39 -12.94 10.27
C LYS A 32 5.81 -11.54 10.30
N ASP A 33 5.33 -11.06 9.17
CA ASP A 33 4.74 -9.72 9.04
C ASP A 33 3.22 -9.81 8.93
N SER A 34 2.54 -8.73 9.26
CA SER A 34 1.09 -8.63 9.05
C SER A 34 0.75 -7.29 8.41
N ALA A 35 -0.33 -7.29 7.62
CA ALA A 35 -0.78 -6.08 6.96
C ALA A 35 -1.14 -4.98 7.96
N ASP A 36 -1.75 -5.36 9.09
CA ASP A 36 -2.14 -4.40 10.13
C ASP A 36 -0.93 -3.69 10.72
N VAL A 37 0.12 -4.44 11.02
CA VAL A 37 1.34 -3.86 11.60
C VAL A 37 2.04 -2.96 10.59
N LEU A 38 2.14 -3.41 9.35
CA LEU A 38 2.77 -2.61 8.29
C LEU A 38 2.02 -1.31 8.05
N ALA A 39 0.67 -1.36 8.02
CA ALA A 39 -0.12 -0.16 7.83
C ALA A 39 0.05 0.81 8.99
N ARG A 40 0.11 0.31 10.23
CA ARG A 40 0.36 1.16 11.40
C ARG A 40 1.72 1.82 11.34
N GLU A 41 2.73 1.09 10.90
CA GLU A 41 4.07 1.66 10.75
C GLU A 41 4.08 2.80 9.74
N LEU A 42 3.29 2.69 8.67
CA LEU A 42 3.16 3.76 7.69
C LEU A 42 2.53 5.02 8.31
N VAL A 43 1.53 4.84 9.16
CA VAL A 43 0.91 5.97 9.87
C VAL A 43 1.90 6.60 10.83
N GLU A 44 2.63 5.80 11.60
CA GLU A 44 3.62 6.29 12.56
C GLU A 44 4.76 7.04 11.87
N ALA A 45 5.11 6.64 10.66
CA ALA A 45 6.15 7.31 9.88
C ALA A 45 5.64 8.55 9.12
N ASP A 46 4.37 8.91 9.33
CA ASP A 46 3.72 10.05 8.66
C ASP A 46 3.66 9.88 7.14
N LEU A 47 3.61 8.64 6.69
CA LEU A 47 3.50 8.30 5.27
C LEU A 47 2.05 7.97 4.88
N LEU A 48 1.17 7.82 5.85
CA LEU A 48 -0.22 7.49 5.64
C LEU A 48 -1.08 8.22 6.67
N ASP A 49 -2.21 8.75 6.23
CA ASP A 49 -3.16 9.38 7.14
C ASP A 49 -3.85 8.30 7.95
N GLY A 50 -4.04 8.57 9.26
CA GLY A 50 -4.67 7.59 10.17
C GLY A 50 -6.07 7.17 9.73
N CYS A 51 -6.83 8.06 9.07
CA CYS A 51 -8.18 7.71 8.61
C CYS A 51 -8.17 6.69 7.47
N ASP A 52 -7.02 6.44 6.86
CA ASP A 52 -6.88 5.47 5.78
C ASP A 52 -6.24 4.17 6.24
N LEU A 53 -5.93 4.06 7.54
CA LEU A 53 -5.23 2.90 8.09
C LEU A 53 -5.95 1.59 7.77
N LEU A 54 -7.24 1.51 8.08
CA LEU A 54 -8.01 0.28 7.89
C LEU A 54 -8.17 -0.07 6.41
N LEU A 55 -8.34 0.94 5.56
CA LEU A 55 -8.45 0.72 4.12
C LEU A 55 -7.17 0.13 3.55
N VAL A 56 -6.04 0.70 3.92
CA VAL A 56 -4.75 0.21 3.42
C VAL A 56 -4.46 -1.18 3.96
N ALA A 57 -4.70 -1.41 5.25
CA ALA A 57 -4.50 -2.73 5.85
C ALA A 57 -5.37 -3.79 5.17
N HIS A 58 -6.64 -3.48 4.93
CA HIS A 58 -7.56 -4.40 4.29
C HIS A 58 -7.12 -4.73 2.87
N ASN A 59 -6.77 -3.73 2.08
CA ASN A 59 -6.38 -3.95 0.69
C ASN A 59 -5.04 -4.66 0.56
N MET A 60 -4.10 -4.39 1.47
CA MET A 60 -2.87 -5.17 1.53
C MET A 60 -3.15 -6.62 1.88
N SER A 61 -4.02 -6.85 2.85
CA SER A 61 -4.38 -8.21 3.27
C SER A 61 -5.04 -9.00 2.14
N GLU A 62 -5.95 -8.36 1.40
CA GLU A 62 -6.58 -9.01 0.25
C GLU A 62 -5.56 -9.37 -0.83
N LEU A 63 -4.61 -8.48 -1.09
CA LEU A 63 -3.60 -8.72 -2.09
C LEU A 63 -2.62 -9.82 -1.65
N ILE A 64 -2.27 -9.86 -0.37
CA ILE A 64 -1.42 -10.90 0.19
C ILE A 64 -2.10 -12.27 0.07
N SER A 65 -3.42 -12.31 0.24
CA SER A 65 -4.19 -13.53 0.10
C SER A 65 -4.30 -14.00 -1.35
N ASN A 66 -4.13 -13.09 -2.31
CA ASN A 66 -4.19 -13.41 -3.73
C ASN A 66 -3.12 -12.63 -4.50
N PRO A 67 -1.84 -13.02 -4.35
CA PRO A 67 -0.75 -12.30 -5.01
C PRO A 67 -0.82 -12.32 -6.54
N ALA A 68 -1.56 -13.27 -7.11
CA ALA A 68 -1.73 -13.35 -8.55
C ALA A 68 -2.46 -12.13 -9.12
N ALA A 69 -3.23 -11.43 -8.30
CA ALA A 69 -3.90 -10.21 -8.72
C ALA A 69 -2.92 -9.06 -8.99
N ARG A 70 -1.75 -9.08 -8.35
CA ARG A 70 -0.64 -8.15 -8.51
C ARG A 70 -0.89 -6.75 -7.99
N GLU A 71 -2.08 -6.21 -8.10
CA GLU A 71 -2.38 -4.87 -7.63
C GLU A 71 -3.84 -4.70 -7.28
N ARG A 72 -4.12 -3.72 -6.43
CA ARG A 72 -5.47 -3.30 -6.08
C ARG A 72 -5.49 -1.78 -6.00
N VAL A 73 -6.51 -1.17 -6.60
CA VAL A 73 -6.76 0.27 -6.49
C VAL A 73 -8.00 0.46 -5.64
N PHE A 74 -7.96 1.41 -4.72
CA PHE A 74 -9.07 1.62 -3.80
C PHE A 74 -9.18 3.10 -3.43
N PRO A 75 -10.40 3.58 -3.12
CA PRO A 75 -10.58 4.96 -2.69
C PRO A 75 -10.07 5.15 -1.26
N LEU A 76 -9.57 6.35 -0.99
CA LEU A 76 -9.12 6.72 0.35
C LEU A 76 -10.21 7.49 1.09
N ASN A 77 -10.15 7.48 2.42
CA ASN A 77 -11.02 8.30 3.25
C ASN A 77 -10.50 9.73 3.34
N SER A 78 -9.18 9.89 3.26
CA SER A 78 -8.58 11.22 3.23
C SER A 78 -8.95 11.93 1.93
N PRO A 79 -9.24 13.24 1.99
CA PRO A 79 -9.63 13.98 0.80
C PRO A 79 -8.45 14.18 -0.15
N PRO A 80 -8.71 14.35 -1.46
CA PRO A 80 -7.67 14.75 -2.38
C PRO A 80 -7.24 16.21 -2.11
N ALA A 81 -6.23 16.68 -2.86
CA ALA A 81 -5.77 18.05 -2.70
C ALA A 81 -6.93 19.05 -2.90
N PRO A 82 -6.87 20.23 -2.24
CA PRO A 82 -7.91 21.24 -2.42
C PRO A 82 -8.14 21.57 -3.89
N GLY A 83 -9.40 21.57 -4.30
CA GLY A 83 -9.78 21.85 -5.68
C GLY A 83 -9.62 20.68 -6.63
N GLN A 84 -9.16 19.53 -6.12
CA GLN A 84 -8.93 18.35 -6.94
C GLN A 84 -10.13 17.41 -6.83
N VAL A 85 -10.66 16.96 -7.97
CA VAL A 85 -11.72 15.95 -7.98
C VAL A 85 -11.08 14.56 -7.90
N PRO A 86 -11.73 13.60 -7.23
CA PRO A 86 -11.21 12.22 -7.21
C PRO A 86 -11.15 11.65 -8.63
N VAL A 87 -9.99 11.13 -8.98
CA VAL A 87 -9.78 10.49 -10.29
C VAL A 87 -8.96 9.22 -10.06
N GLU A 88 -9.57 8.08 -10.30
CA GLU A 88 -8.94 6.79 -10.03
C GLU A 88 -7.68 6.57 -10.85
N SER A 89 -7.73 6.87 -12.14
CA SER A 89 -6.60 6.63 -13.05
C SER A 89 -5.35 7.42 -12.68
N GLU A 90 -5.53 8.56 -12.03
CA GLU A 90 -4.40 9.42 -11.61
C GLU A 90 -4.16 9.36 -10.10
N LEU A 91 -4.90 8.51 -9.41
CA LEU A 91 -4.82 8.33 -7.95
C LEU A 91 -5.09 9.60 -7.15
N HIS A 92 -5.93 10.50 -7.67
CA HIS A 92 -6.44 11.61 -6.87
C HIS A 92 -7.56 11.10 -5.99
N GLY A 93 -7.34 11.03 -4.66
CA GLY A 93 -8.31 10.47 -3.73
C GLY A 93 -8.30 8.94 -3.69
N TYR A 94 -7.36 8.32 -4.37
CA TYR A 94 -7.22 6.86 -4.44
C TYR A 94 -5.80 6.46 -4.12
N ALA A 95 -5.61 5.18 -3.81
CA ALA A 95 -4.29 4.60 -3.64
C ALA A 95 -4.22 3.27 -4.38
N LYS A 96 -3.01 2.82 -4.65
CA LYS A 96 -2.77 1.54 -5.29
C LYS A 96 -1.76 0.77 -4.45
N VAL A 97 -2.04 -0.50 -4.20
CA VAL A 97 -1.06 -1.42 -3.61
C VAL A 97 -0.65 -2.41 -4.68
N LEU A 98 0.65 -2.65 -4.75
CA LEU A 98 1.22 -3.61 -5.69
C LEU A 98 1.99 -4.65 -4.88
N ILE A 99 2.01 -5.89 -5.38
CA ILE A 99 2.76 -6.97 -4.75
C ILE A 99 3.51 -7.76 -5.82
N ARG A 100 4.73 -8.16 -5.50
CA ARG A 100 5.47 -9.07 -6.37
C ARG A 100 6.32 -10.00 -5.53
N LEU A 101 6.54 -11.18 -6.04
CA LEU A 101 7.42 -12.17 -5.42
C LEU A 101 8.86 -11.71 -5.62
N VAL A 102 9.60 -11.56 -4.52
CA VAL A 102 10.97 -11.08 -4.57
C VAL A 102 11.95 -12.22 -4.39
N GLY A 103 11.61 -13.18 -3.53
CA GLY A 103 12.48 -14.30 -3.29
C GLY A 103 11.66 -15.55 -3.10
N SER A 104 12.08 -16.63 -3.70
CA SER A 104 11.52 -17.92 -3.42
C SER A 104 12.60 -18.76 -2.75
N PRO A 105 12.21 -19.72 -1.89
CA PRO A 105 13.20 -20.57 -1.27
C PRO A 105 13.99 -21.30 -2.34
N VAL A 106 15.30 -21.26 -2.19
CA VAL A 106 16.18 -21.98 -3.09
C VAL A 106 16.15 -23.44 -2.69
N PRO A 107 15.94 -24.34 -3.62
CA PRO A 107 15.97 -25.77 -3.32
C PRO A 107 17.30 -26.20 -2.73
#